data_feeba8eef725aa178e2eaa7c3227aa61
#
_entry.id   feeba8eef725aa178e2eaa7c3227aa61
#
_cell.length_a   1.000
_cell.length_b   1.000
_cell.length_c   1.000
_cell.angle_alpha   90.00
_cell.angle_beta   90.00
_cell.angle_gamma   90.00
#
_symmetry.space_group_name_H-M   'P 1'
#
loop_
_entity.id
_entity.type
_entity.pdbx_description
1 polymer ?
#
loop_
_entity_poly.entity_id
_entity_poly.type
_entity_poly.pdbx_seq_one_letter_code
_entity_poly.pdbx_strand_id
1 'polypeptide(L)'
;MQRKQGSVSELSSNQRKRLIGLLLVLFVCWGSLTTPFRSFASFPEELRLFTGQQAHLQLSMPVNAQLTINHPEILKVNGTAEHSFQVDLHHPISLQSYKAGQAEMKLKLFGKIPLKTVKVNVVPDLKVIPGGQTIGVKLKSAGIMVVGHHLVAVAEDKKTSPGEEAKVQLGDLIVKMDGKPVNDVSKVAELVKAAGESKKPISLTILRGDQTLEIPITPAYDLLDNAYRLGLYIRDSAAGVGTLTFYAPDQGVYGALGHIITDMDTQTPIVVGNGEIVHSNVTSISKSQNGEPGEKRAQFSRESKAIGNIEKNTQFGIFGKMYEAPSHSLSDKVLPVAFAEEVKEGPAQIYTVIGGQKVEKFDIEVIHVAKQEYPATKGMVIKITDRRLLEKTGGIVQGMSGSPIVQNGKVIGAVTHVFVNDPTSGYGCFIEWMLQDAGIMLRSTGNQEGTKAMKAS
;
A
#
# COMPACT_ATOMS: atom_id res chain seq x y z
N MET A 1 -11.17 18.66 -86.56
CA MET A 1 -10.51 17.98 -85.43
C MET A 1 -9.80 19.04 -84.60
N GLN A 2 -10.43 19.54 -83.53
CA GLN A 2 -9.81 20.46 -82.54
C GLN A 2 -9.45 19.69 -81.28
N ARG A 3 -8.20 19.57 -80.99
CA ARG A 3 -7.69 19.01 -79.66
C ARG A 3 -7.91 20.07 -78.59
N LYS A 4 -8.76 19.78 -77.59
CA LYS A 4 -8.82 20.52 -76.33
C LYS A 4 -7.56 20.28 -75.56
N GLN A 5 -6.71 21.29 -75.40
CA GLN A 5 -5.66 21.33 -74.40
C GLN A 5 -6.32 21.55 -73.05
N GLY A 6 -6.23 20.55 -72.18
CA GLY A 6 -6.65 20.70 -70.80
C GLY A 6 -5.64 21.60 -70.02
N SER A 7 -6.13 22.74 -69.58
CA SER A 7 -5.36 23.61 -68.71
C SER A 7 -5.21 22.97 -67.32
N VAL A 8 -3.98 22.61 -66.95
CA VAL A 8 -3.65 22.24 -65.58
C VAL A 8 -3.71 23.54 -64.76
N SER A 9 -4.76 23.68 -63.94
CA SER A 9 -4.91 24.84 -63.07
C SER A 9 -3.77 24.84 -62.00
N GLU A 10 -2.91 25.85 -62.08
CA GLU A 10 -1.87 26.05 -61.01
C GLU A 10 -2.55 26.38 -59.68
N LEU A 11 -2.29 25.58 -58.67
CA LEU A 11 -2.74 25.80 -57.30
C LEU A 11 -2.22 27.15 -56.79
N SER A 12 -3.08 27.99 -56.21
CA SER A 12 -2.69 29.26 -55.59
C SER A 12 -1.69 29.04 -54.44
N SER A 13 -0.84 30.03 -54.14
CA SER A 13 0.18 29.96 -53.07
C SER A 13 -0.42 29.49 -51.70
N ASN A 14 -1.63 29.94 -51.37
CA ASN A 14 -2.33 29.56 -50.17
C ASN A 14 -2.85 28.09 -50.21
N GLN A 15 -3.27 27.60 -51.37
CA GLN A 15 -3.66 26.20 -51.56
C GLN A 15 -2.46 25.26 -51.47
N ARG A 16 -1.30 25.64 -52.02
CA ARG A 16 -0.03 24.89 -51.88
C ARG A 16 0.39 24.79 -50.44
N LYS A 17 0.34 25.89 -49.64
CA LYS A 17 0.65 25.88 -48.22
C LYS A 17 -0.28 24.98 -47.40
N ARG A 18 -1.60 25.00 -47.69
CA ARG A 18 -2.60 24.12 -47.05
C ARG A 18 -2.35 22.65 -47.39
N LEU A 19 -2.04 22.35 -48.68
CA LEU A 19 -1.74 21.00 -49.12
C LEU A 19 -0.46 20.45 -48.43
N ILE A 20 0.59 21.27 -48.36
CA ILE A 20 1.83 20.90 -47.65
C ILE A 20 1.54 20.66 -46.16
N GLY A 21 0.76 21.53 -45.52
CA GLY A 21 0.35 21.33 -44.11
C GLY A 21 -0.43 20.04 -43.91
N LEU A 22 -1.39 19.72 -44.81
CA LEU A 22 -2.16 18.46 -44.76
C LEU A 22 -1.26 17.23 -44.95
N LEU A 23 -0.34 17.29 -45.92
CA LEU A 23 0.63 16.21 -46.15
C LEU A 23 1.56 16.00 -44.98
N LEU A 24 2.02 17.08 -44.32
CA LEU A 24 2.82 16.97 -43.09
C LEU A 24 2.04 16.33 -41.93
N VAL A 25 0.78 16.72 -41.74
CA VAL A 25 -0.10 16.10 -40.72
C VAL A 25 -0.29 14.62 -41.02
N LEU A 26 -0.60 14.26 -42.29
CA LEU A 26 -0.76 12.85 -42.67
C LEU A 26 0.55 12.05 -42.49
N PHE A 27 1.70 12.63 -42.79
CA PHE A 27 3.00 12.02 -42.59
C PHE A 27 3.30 11.79 -41.10
N VAL A 28 3.00 12.77 -40.24
CA VAL A 28 3.13 12.63 -38.78
C VAL A 28 2.17 11.55 -38.23
N CYS A 29 0.90 11.57 -38.67
CA CYS A 29 -0.08 10.56 -38.28
C CYS A 29 0.33 9.16 -38.76
N TRP A 30 0.82 9.02 -39.97
CA TRP A 30 1.33 7.75 -40.49
C TRP A 30 2.59 7.29 -39.76
N GLY A 31 3.53 8.22 -39.50
CA GLY A 31 4.73 7.98 -38.74
C GLY A 31 4.41 7.48 -37.32
N SER A 32 3.40 8.05 -36.65
CA SER A 32 2.98 7.66 -35.30
C SER A 32 2.46 6.22 -35.20
N LEU A 33 2.02 5.62 -36.29
CA LEU A 33 1.57 4.23 -36.36
C LEU A 33 2.72 3.24 -36.55
N THR A 34 3.92 3.72 -36.88
CA THR A 34 5.08 2.84 -37.13
C THR A 34 5.63 2.27 -35.81
N THR A 35 6.17 1.04 -35.88
CA THR A 35 6.79 0.38 -34.74
C THR A 35 7.92 1.20 -34.10
N PRO A 36 8.86 1.81 -34.86
CA PRO A 36 9.92 2.64 -34.29
C PRO A 36 9.41 3.81 -33.46
N PHE A 37 8.37 4.50 -33.94
CA PHE A 37 7.79 5.63 -33.21
C PHE A 37 7.10 5.18 -31.90
N ARG A 38 6.34 4.09 -31.95
CA ARG A 38 5.69 3.52 -30.75
C ARG A 38 6.73 3.07 -29.74
N SER A 39 7.77 2.36 -30.16
CA SER A 39 8.87 1.94 -29.29
C SER A 39 9.60 3.13 -28.66
N PHE A 40 9.82 4.20 -29.44
CA PHE A 40 10.42 5.45 -28.92
C PHE A 40 9.51 6.15 -27.91
N ALA A 41 8.21 6.25 -28.19
CA ALA A 41 7.25 6.87 -27.30
C ALA A 41 7.06 6.09 -25.98
N SER A 42 7.13 4.75 -26.02
CA SER A 42 7.03 3.87 -24.85
C SER A 42 8.35 3.66 -24.12
N PHE A 43 9.47 4.21 -24.63
CA PHE A 43 10.78 4.03 -24.00
C PHE A 43 10.83 4.77 -22.67
N PRO A 44 11.18 4.12 -21.56
CA PRO A 44 11.08 4.70 -20.24
C PRO A 44 12.02 5.88 -20.05
N GLU A 45 11.61 6.86 -19.25
CA GLU A 45 12.48 7.96 -18.78
C GLU A 45 13.19 7.59 -17.48
N GLU A 46 12.60 6.70 -16.73
CA GLU A 46 13.18 6.15 -15.51
C GLU A 46 13.05 4.62 -15.53
N LEU A 47 14.11 3.94 -15.13
CA LEU A 47 14.18 2.49 -14.99
C LEU A 47 14.65 2.16 -13.60
N ARG A 48 13.97 1.23 -12.93
CA ARG A 48 14.37 0.71 -11.62
C ARG A 48 14.82 -0.74 -11.77
N LEU A 49 15.95 -1.07 -11.15
CA LEU A 49 16.52 -2.41 -11.17
C LEU A 49 16.96 -2.80 -9.75
N PHE A 50 16.84 -4.07 -9.42
CA PHE A 50 17.55 -4.61 -8.26
C PHE A 50 19.00 -4.93 -8.63
N THR A 51 19.92 -4.88 -7.67
CA THR A 51 21.31 -5.27 -7.87
C THR A 51 21.37 -6.72 -8.36
N GLY A 52 22.13 -6.96 -9.44
CA GLY A 52 22.23 -8.26 -10.11
C GLY A 52 21.15 -8.51 -11.16
N GLN A 53 20.13 -7.66 -11.28
CA GLN A 53 19.05 -7.83 -12.26
C GLN A 53 19.52 -7.47 -13.68
N GLN A 54 18.99 -8.22 -14.65
CA GLN A 54 19.12 -7.92 -16.08
C GLN A 54 17.80 -7.34 -16.61
N ALA A 55 17.90 -6.35 -17.50
CA ALA A 55 16.78 -5.78 -18.22
C ALA A 55 17.13 -5.59 -19.70
N HIS A 56 16.13 -5.60 -20.56
CA HIS A 56 16.28 -5.37 -21.99
C HIS A 56 15.42 -4.18 -22.40
N LEU A 57 16.06 -3.18 -23.01
CA LEU A 57 15.39 -2.01 -23.58
C LEU A 57 15.39 -2.10 -25.09
N GLN A 58 14.25 -1.93 -25.73
CA GLN A 58 14.13 -2.02 -27.19
C GLN A 58 13.53 -0.74 -27.77
N LEU A 59 14.26 -0.15 -28.72
CA LEU A 59 13.83 1.03 -29.47
C LEU A 59 13.36 0.67 -30.89
N SER A 60 13.82 -0.47 -31.44
CA SER A 60 13.48 -0.97 -32.78
C SER A 60 13.70 0.06 -33.90
N MET A 61 14.75 0.87 -33.79
CA MET A 61 15.13 1.89 -34.80
C MET A 61 16.29 1.38 -35.63
N PRO A 62 16.24 1.44 -36.97
CA PRO A 62 17.31 0.92 -37.83
C PRO A 62 18.48 1.91 -37.94
N VAL A 63 19.00 2.36 -36.79
CA VAL A 63 20.10 3.33 -36.70
C VAL A 63 21.02 3.00 -35.53
N ASN A 64 22.28 3.39 -35.66
CA ASN A 64 23.24 3.36 -34.56
C ASN A 64 23.19 4.63 -33.76
N ALA A 65 23.32 4.52 -32.45
CA ALA A 65 23.41 5.65 -31.55
C ALA A 65 24.65 5.53 -30.64
N GLN A 66 25.17 6.67 -30.22
CA GLN A 66 26.14 6.74 -29.14
C GLN A 66 25.41 6.68 -27.83
N LEU A 67 25.77 5.73 -26.98
CA LEU A 67 25.28 5.62 -25.60
C LEU A 67 26.38 6.10 -24.66
N THR A 68 26.02 6.98 -23.71
CA THR A 68 26.91 7.44 -22.65
C THR A 68 26.30 7.15 -21.28
N ILE A 69 27.13 6.68 -20.35
CA ILE A 69 26.75 6.38 -18.97
C ILE A 69 27.65 7.18 -18.04
N ASN A 70 27.05 7.85 -17.05
CA ASN A 70 27.84 8.61 -16.06
C ASN A 70 28.53 7.71 -15.01
N HIS A 71 27.88 6.56 -14.64
CA HIS A 71 28.33 5.62 -13.60
C HIS A 71 28.39 4.18 -14.12
N PRO A 72 29.41 3.79 -14.90
CA PRO A 72 29.52 2.43 -15.47
C PRO A 72 29.82 1.36 -14.41
N GLU A 73 30.24 1.75 -13.20
CA GLU A 73 30.39 0.85 -12.05
C GLU A 73 29.05 0.38 -11.47
N ILE A 74 27.95 1.13 -11.73
CA ILE A 74 26.59 0.78 -11.30
C ILE A 74 25.90 -0.11 -12.32
N LEU A 75 26.07 0.20 -13.62
CA LEU A 75 25.31 -0.40 -14.72
C LEU A 75 26.24 -0.75 -15.89
N LYS A 76 26.25 -2.01 -16.31
CA LYS A 76 26.84 -2.44 -17.58
C LYS A 76 25.78 -2.49 -18.66
N VAL A 77 26.19 -2.14 -19.88
CA VAL A 77 25.33 -2.20 -21.06
C VAL A 77 25.98 -3.07 -22.12
N ASN A 78 25.23 -4.05 -22.65
CA ASN A 78 25.74 -5.06 -23.58
C ASN A 78 27.04 -5.74 -23.12
N GLY A 79 27.16 -5.94 -21.77
CA GLY A 79 28.35 -6.53 -21.16
C GLY A 79 29.54 -5.56 -20.95
N THR A 80 29.44 -4.31 -21.42
CA THR A 80 30.50 -3.32 -21.35
C THR A 80 30.32 -2.33 -20.19
N ALA A 81 31.41 -2.02 -19.49
CA ALA A 81 31.43 -1.03 -18.37
C ALA A 81 32.17 0.25 -18.79
N GLU A 82 32.00 0.70 -20.01
CA GLU A 82 32.63 1.90 -20.54
C GLU A 82 31.68 3.10 -20.41
N HIS A 83 32.25 4.32 -20.33
CA HIS A 83 31.47 5.57 -20.25
C HIS A 83 30.75 5.90 -21.56
N SER A 84 31.26 5.44 -22.72
CA SER A 84 30.69 5.78 -24.03
C SER A 84 31.02 4.72 -25.08
N PHE A 85 30.03 4.26 -25.80
CA PHE A 85 30.18 3.28 -26.88
C PHE A 85 29.01 3.37 -27.88
N GLN A 86 29.17 2.71 -29.03
CA GLN A 86 28.11 2.63 -30.06
C GLN A 86 27.16 1.47 -29.77
N VAL A 87 25.86 1.71 -29.93
CA VAL A 87 24.82 0.69 -29.83
C VAL A 87 23.96 0.69 -31.09
N ASP A 88 23.61 -0.49 -31.56
CA ASP A 88 22.63 -0.67 -32.62
C ASP A 88 21.22 -0.69 -32.02
N LEU A 89 20.41 0.31 -32.33
CA LEU A 89 19.05 0.44 -31.80
C LEU A 89 18.03 -0.50 -32.49
N HIS A 90 18.46 -1.28 -33.47
CA HIS A 90 17.62 -2.33 -34.06
C HIS A 90 17.50 -3.54 -33.12
N HIS A 91 18.55 -3.78 -32.33
CA HIS A 91 18.61 -4.85 -31.34
C HIS A 91 18.29 -4.35 -29.93
N PRO A 92 17.79 -5.23 -29.03
CA PRO A 92 17.59 -4.89 -27.63
C PRO A 92 18.90 -4.50 -26.94
N ILE A 93 18.89 -3.41 -26.17
CA ILE A 93 19.99 -2.99 -25.32
C ILE A 93 19.89 -3.79 -24.02
N SER A 94 20.87 -4.65 -23.73
CA SER A 94 20.95 -5.42 -22.48
C SER A 94 21.57 -4.56 -21.39
N LEU A 95 20.86 -4.40 -20.28
CA LEU A 95 21.33 -3.73 -19.08
C LEU A 95 21.57 -4.75 -17.98
N GLN A 96 22.66 -4.63 -17.25
CA GLN A 96 22.97 -5.45 -16.09
C GLN A 96 23.43 -4.55 -14.93
N SER A 97 22.69 -4.57 -13.83
CA SER A 97 23.00 -3.80 -12.61
C SER A 97 24.01 -4.56 -11.74
N TYR A 98 24.97 -3.83 -11.15
CA TYR A 98 26.02 -4.41 -10.30
C TYR A 98 26.04 -3.84 -8.90
N LYS A 99 25.83 -2.54 -8.75
CA LYS A 99 25.92 -1.82 -7.48
C LYS A 99 24.71 -0.92 -7.30
N ALA A 100 24.19 -0.84 -6.08
CA ALA A 100 23.12 0.11 -5.76
C ALA A 100 23.60 1.55 -5.95
N GLY A 101 22.74 2.40 -6.54
CA GLY A 101 23.02 3.79 -6.84
C GLY A 101 22.19 4.31 -8.01
N GLN A 102 22.48 5.51 -8.44
CA GLN A 102 21.83 6.15 -9.59
C GLN A 102 22.80 6.28 -10.75
N ALA A 103 22.36 5.91 -11.93
CA ALA A 103 23.07 6.11 -13.18
C ALA A 103 22.17 6.84 -14.18
N GLU A 104 22.76 7.64 -15.05
CA GLU A 104 22.08 8.29 -16.15
C GLU A 104 22.65 7.78 -17.47
N MET A 105 21.76 7.28 -18.30
CA MET A 105 22.07 6.76 -19.63
C MET A 105 21.54 7.72 -20.70
N LYS A 106 22.42 8.25 -21.55
CA LYS A 106 22.07 9.19 -22.63
C LYS A 106 22.32 8.54 -23.98
N LEU A 107 21.29 8.54 -24.82
CA LEU A 107 21.36 8.10 -26.22
C LEU A 107 21.44 9.34 -27.11
N LYS A 108 22.44 9.37 -28.04
CA LYS A 108 22.64 10.45 -29.01
C LYS A 108 22.78 9.87 -30.41
N LEU A 109 22.01 10.39 -31.36
CA LEU A 109 22.21 10.08 -32.78
C LEU A 109 23.44 10.78 -33.30
N PHE A 110 24.27 10.07 -34.08
CA PHE A 110 25.50 10.57 -34.67
C PHE A 110 26.44 11.25 -33.65
N GLY A 111 26.34 10.88 -32.36
CA GLY A 111 27.13 11.44 -31.28
C GLY A 111 26.78 12.88 -30.85
N LYS A 112 25.83 13.54 -31.53
CA LYS A 112 25.52 14.97 -31.35
C LYS A 112 24.06 15.24 -30.97
N ILE A 113 23.11 14.58 -31.63
CA ILE A 113 21.68 14.87 -31.45
C ILE A 113 21.14 14.06 -30.29
N PRO A 114 20.70 14.68 -29.18
CA PRO A 114 20.12 13.94 -28.07
C PRO A 114 18.83 13.23 -28.50
N LEU A 115 18.76 11.95 -28.29
CA LEU A 115 17.59 11.11 -28.63
C LEU A 115 16.73 10.87 -27.39
N LYS A 116 17.31 10.33 -26.32
CA LYS A 116 16.63 10.01 -25.09
C LYS A 116 17.63 9.98 -23.92
N THR A 117 17.15 10.39 -22.75
CA THR A 117 17.86 10.21 -21.48
C THR A 117 17.05 9.30 -20.58
N VAL A 118 17.69 8.30 -19.97
CA VAL A 118 17.06 7.36 -19.03
C VAL A 118 17.80 7.45 -17.71
N LYS A 119 17.07 7.72 -16.64
CA LYS A 119 17.57 7.61 -15.27
C LYS A 119 17.42 6.16 -14.82
N VAL A 120 18.51 5.55 -14.40
CA VAL A 120 18.51 4.18 -13.90
C VAL A 120 18.78 4.19 -12.41
N ASN A 121 17.79 3.76 -11.63
CA ASN A 121 17.89 3.62 -10.18
C ASN A 121 18.11 2.15 -9.85
N VAL A 122 19.30 1.81 -9.38
CA VAL A 122 19.65 0.47 -8.90
C VAL A 122 19.50 0.44 -7.38
N VAL A 123 18.61 -0.39 -6.88
CA VAL A 123 18.39 -0.59 -5.44
C VAL A 123 18.98 -1.94 -4.99
N PRO A 124 19.31 -2.11 -3.69
CA PRO A 124 19.76 -3.39 -3.18
C PRO A 124 18.77 -4.53 -3.49
N ASP A 125 19.28 -5.72 -3.79
CA ASP A 125 18.44 -6.91 -3.94
C ASP A 125 17.72 -7.17 -2.62
N LEU A 126 16.40 -7.13 -2.65
CA LEU A 126 15.57 -7.33 -1.48
C LEU A 126 14.79 -8.63 -1.62
N LYS A 127 14.95 -9.48 -0.62
CA LYS A 127 14.22 -10.73 -0.47
C LYS A 127 13.48 -10.76 0.83
N VAL A 128 12.28 -11.30 0.80
CA VAL A 128 11.43 -11.46 1.97
C VAL A 128 10.94 -12.90 2.10
N ILE A 129 10.65 -13.34 3.30
CA ILE A 129 9.91 -14.57 3.54
C ILE A 129 8.43 -14.23 3.39
N PRO A 130 7.72 -14.77 2.37
CA PRO A 130 6.29 -14.57 2.25
C PRO A 130 5.57 -15.22 3.43
N GLY A 131 4.63 -14.49 4.02
CA GLY A 131 3.82 -14.96 5.15
C GLY A 131 2.74 -15.94 4.73
N GLY A 132 1.50 -15.60 5.03
CA GLY A 132 0.31 -16.43 4.79
C GLY A 132 -0.29 -16.98 6.08
N GLN A 133 0.47 -16.96 7.20
CA GLN A 133 -0.04 -17.37 8.51
C GLN A 133 -1.15 -16.43 8.97
N THR A 134 -2.18 -17.01 9.57
CA THR A 134 -3.18 -16.25 10.31
C THR A 134 -2.58 -15.79 11.63
N ILE A 135 -2.66 -14.49 11.90
CA ILE A 135 -2.18 -13.85 13.12
C ILE A 135 -3.35 -13.25 13.90
N GLY A 136 -3.27 -13.33 15.22
CA GLY A 136 -4.04 -12.50 16.11
C GLY A 136 -3.36 -11.16 16.29
N VAL A 137 -4.14 -10.08 16.21
CA VAL A 137 -3.69 -8.70 16.39
C VAL A 137 -4.28 -8.17 17.68
N LYS A 138 -3.43 -7.66 18.56
CA LYS A 138 -3.82 -6.95 19.79
C LYS A 138 -3.22 -5.55 19.71
N LEU A 139 -4.07 -4.53 19.64
CA LEU A 139 -3.64 -3.15 19.48
C LEU A 139 -4.17 -2.31 20.65
N LYS A 140 -3.30 -1.61 21.35
CA LYS A 140 -3.64 -0.53 22.27
C LYS A 140 -3.45 0.82 21.59
N SER A 141 -4.45 1.69 21.70
CA SER A 141 -4.34 3.03 21.17
C SER A 141 -3.41 3.92 22.02
N ALA A 142 -2.89 4.98 21.42
CA ALA A 142 -2.02 5.95 22.12
C ALA A 142 -2.75 6.78 23.20
N GLY A 143 -4.08 6.66 23.25
CA GLY A 143 -4.96 7.31 24.22
C GLY A 143 -6.28 6.58 24.29
N ILE A 144 -7.29 7.22 24.87
CA ILE A 144 -8.65 6.70 25.02
C ILE A 144 -9.52 7.26 23.89
N MET A 145 -10.01 6.40 23.04
CA MET A 145 -10.88 6.80 21.91
C MET A 145 -12.33 6.96 22.37
N VAL A 146 -12.97 8.03 21.97
CA VAL A 146 -14.40 8.29 22.17
C VAL A 146 -15.17 7.62 21.03
N VAL A 147 -15.98 6.60 21.38
CA VAL A 147 -16.73 5.79 20.40
C VAL A 147 -18.24 6.06 20.44
N GLY A 148 -18.72 6.87 21.39
CA GLY A 148 -20.13 7.25 21.49
C GLY A 148 -20.42 8.18 22.64
N HIS A 149 -21.64 8.72 22.66
CA HIS A 149 -22.19 9.46 23.79
C HIS A 149 -23.18 8.62 24.58
N HIS A 150 -23.26 8.88 25.88
CA HIS A 150 -24.15 8.20 26.82
C HIS A 150 -24.92 9.24 27.65
N LEU A 151 -26.21 8.98 27.85
CA LEU A 151 -27.07 9.80 28.70
C LEU A 151 -26.96 9.38 30.15
N VAL A 152 -26.54 10.28 31.02
CA VAL A 152 -26.38 10.09 32.47
C VAL A 152 -27.67 10.50 33.16
N ALA A 153 -28.26 9.63 33.96
CA ALA A 153 -29.50 9.89 34.71
C ALA A 153 -29.19 10.68 35.99
N VAL A 154 -29.41 12.00 35.97
CA VAL A 154 -29.11 12.91 37.10
C VAL A 154 -30.35 13.18 38.01
N ALA A 155 -31.57 12.85 37.56
CA ALA A 155 -32.82 12.80 38.32
C ALA A 155 -33.74 11.74 37.69
N GLU A 156 -34.87 11.42 38.33
CA GLU A 156 -35.83 10.41 37.82
C GLU A 156 -36.28 10.69 36.39
N ASP A 157 -36.48 11.95 36.06
CA ASP A 157 -36.98 12.45 34.78
C ASP A 157 -35.95 13.29 33.99
N LYS A 158 -34.71 13.40 34.48
CA LYS A 158 -33.68 14.23 33.85
C LYS A 158 -32.41 13.46 33.53
N LYS A 159 -32.02 13.51 32.24
CA LYS A 159 -30.77 13.01 31.74
C LYS A 159 -29.92 14.13 31.16
N THR A 160 -28.60 13.99 31.22
CA THR A 160 -27.61 14.91 30.63
C THR A 160 -26.52 14.14 29.93
N SER A 161 -25.82 14.73 29.00
CA SER A 161 -24.63 14.17 28.37
C SER A 161 -23.46 15.14 28.53
N PRO A 162 -22.68 15.05 29.61
CA PRO A 162 -21.55 15.95 29.83
C PRO A 162 -20.58 16.00 28.66
N GLY A 163 -20.37 14.88 27.96
CA GLY A 163 -19.51 14.78 26.77
C GLY A 163 -20.03 15.61 25.59
N GLU A 164 -21.35 15.55 25.30
CA GLU A 164 -21.96 16.36 24.25
C GLU A 164 -21.98 17.83 24.61
N GLU A 165 -22.32 18.18 25.85
CA GLU A 165 -22.32 19.57 26.36
C GLU A 165 -20.94 20.17 26.26
N ALA A 166 -19.87 19.40 26.53
CA ALA A 166 -18.48 19.80 26.37
C ALA A 166 -17.98 19.76 24.92
N LYS A 167 -18.83 19.35 23.93
CA LYS A 167 -18.50 19.25 22.51
C LYS A 167 -17.35 18.25 22.21
N VAL A 168 -17.24 17.21 23.03
CA VAL A 168 -16.41 16.04 22.70
C VAL A 168 -17.06 15.28 21.55
N GLN A 169 -16.31 14.87 20.55
CA GLN A 169 -16.82 14.23 19.33
C GLN A 169 -16.43 12.75 19.25
N LEU A 170 -17.20 11.97 18.49
CA LEU A 170 -16.83 10.62 18.14
C LEU A 170 -15.52 10.64 17.32
N GLY A 171 -14.62 9.72 17.64
CA GLY A 171 -13.30 9.67 17.04
C GLY A 171 -12.25 10.55 17.73
N ASP A 172 -12.62 11.38 18.71
CA ASP A 172 -11.66 12.09 19.55
C ASP A 172 -10.78 11.09 20.32
N LEU A 173 -9.49 11.35 20.38
CA LEU A 173 -8.55 10.55 21.16
C LEU A 173 -8.10 11.33 22.39
N ILE A 174 -8.57 10.94 23.57
CA ILE A 174 -8.18 11.55 24.85
C ILE A 174 -6.77 11.03 25.20
N VAL A 175 -5.79 11.91 25.21
CA VAL A 175 -4.39 11.57 25.47
C VAL A 175 -3.94 11.97 26.88
N LYS A 176 -4.60 12.98 27.50
CA LYS A 176 -4.36 13.38 28.89
C LYS A 176 -5.66 13.77 29.60
N MET A 177 -5.68 13.60 30.91
CA MET A 177 -6.70 14.11 31.83
C MET A 177 -5.98 14.86 32.96
N ASP A 178 -6.32 16.15 33.16
CA ASP A 178 -5.64 17.06 34.08
C ASP A 178 -4.10 17.04 33.91
N GLY A 179 -3.63 17.09 32.64
CA GLY A 179 -2.22 17.04 32.26
C GLY A 179 -1.53 15.68 32.40
N LYS A 180 -2.18 14.68 32.98
CA LYS A 180 -1.62 13.32 33.15
C LYS A 180 -1.95 12.45 31.92
N PRO A 181 -0.97 11.75 31.32
CA PRO A 181 -1.23 10.84 30.22
C PRO A 181 -2.20 9.72 30.60
N VAL A 182 -3.15 9.43 29.71
CA VAL A 182 -4.11 8.32 29.85
C VAL A 182 -4.14 7.45 28.60
N ASN A 183 -3.97 6.15 28.79
CA ASN A 183 -4.00 5.13 27.75
C ASN A 183 -4.63 3.81 28.23
N ASP A 184 -5.33 3.87 29.36
CA ASP A 184 -5.97 2.73 30.00
C ASP A 184 -7.32 3.17 30.57
N VAL A 185 -8.40 2.55 30.09
CA VAL A 185 -9.77 2.87 30.49
C VAL A 185 -9.98 2.69 32.00
N SER A 186 -9.27 1.75 32.67
CA SER A 186 -9.41 1.53 34.10
C SER A 186 -9.04 2.76 34.94
N LYS A 187 -8.04 3.52 34.51
CA LYS A 187 -7.58 4.75 35.18
C LYS A 187 -8.55 5.93 35.01
N VAL A 188 -9.34 5.92 33.94
CA VAL A 188 -10.31 7.00 33.68
C VAL A 188 -11.38 7.03 34.76
N ALA A 189 -11.87 5.87 35.19
CA ALA A 189 -12.92 5.80 36.21
C ALA A 189 -12.51 6.42 37.54
N GLU A 190 -11.27 6.21 37.97
CA GLU A 190 -10.70 6.80 39.22
C GLU A 190 -10.61 8.32 39.12
N LEU A 191 -10.11 8.86 37.98
CA LEU A 191 -9.99 10.31 37.75
C LEU A 191 -11.37 10.99 37.72
N VAL A 192 -12.33 10.35 37.02
CA VAL A 192 -13.70 10.87 36.91
C VAL A 192 -14.38 10.87 38.28
N LYS A 193 -14.22 9.82 39.08
CA LYS A 193 -14.75 9.76 40.46
C LYS A 193 -14.17 10.88 41.34
N ALA A 194 -12.86 11.06 41.36
CA ALA A 194 -12.19 12.07 42.17
C ALA A 194 -12.61 13.50 41.79
N ALA A 195 -12.76 13.79 40.51
CA ALA A 195 -13.23 15.07 40.03
C ALA A 195 -14.72 15.30 40.36
N GLY A 196 -15.57 14.29 40.22
CA GLY A 196 -16.97 14.37 40.56
C GLY A 196 -17.21 14.62 42.05
N GLU A 197 -16.50 13.91 42.94
CA GLU A 197 -16.56 14.13 44.39
C GLU A 197 -16.09 15.56 44.79
N SER A 198 -15.09 16.09 44.10
CA SER A 198 -14.59 17.44 44.33
C SER A 198 -15.41 18.52 43.61
N LYS A 199 -16.38 18.14 42.80
CA LYS A 199 -17.23 19.04 41.97
C LYS A 199 -16.39 19.95 41.06
N LYS A 200 -15.26 19.45 40.54
CA LYS A 200 -14.35 20.19 39.66
C LYS A 200 -14.42 19.63 38.24
N PRO A 201 -14.31 20.50 37.21
CA PRO A 201 -14.14 20.02 35.85
C PRO A 201 -12.78 19.32 35.71
N ILE A 202 -12.72 18.34 34.80
CA ILE A 202 -11.48 17.69 34.34
C ILE A 202 -11.08 18.37 33.03
N SER A 203 -9.82 18.74 32.85
CA SER A 203 -9.30 19.17 31.55
C SER A 203 -8.91 17.94 30.73
N LEU A 204 -9.58 17.71 29.61
CA LEU A 204 -9.24 16.68 28.63
C LEU A 204 -8.34 17.28 27.57
N THR A 205 -7.11 16.74 27.39
CA THR A 205 -6.31 16.96 26.20
C THR A 205 -6.69 15.93 25.16
N ILE A 206 -7.29 16.34 24.06
CA ILE A 206 -7.73 15.44 22.99
C ILE A 206 -7.01 15.72 21.66
N LEU A 207 -6.80 14.66 20.87
CA LEU A 207 -6.42 14.76 19.47
C LEU A 207 -7.67 14.59 18.62
N ARG A 208 -7.97 15.57 17.76
CA ARG A 208 -9.06 15.58 16.78
C ARG A 208 -8.46 15.80 15.40
N GLY A 209 -8.28 14.74 14.64
CA GLY A 209 -7.43 14.79 13.44
C GLY A 209 -6.01 15.24 13.81
N ASP A 210 -5.52 16.29 13.16
CA ASP A 210 -4.18 16.85 13.42
C ASP A 210 -4.17 17.95 14.51
N GLN A 211 -5.32 18.22 15.15
CA GLN A 211 -5.45 19.28 16.14
C GLN A 211 -5.40 18.72 17.56
N THR A 212 -4.67 19.42 18.44
CA THR A 212 -4.71 19.18 19.89
C THR A 212 -5.62 20.22 20.54
N LEU A 213 -6.62 19.77 21.30
CA LEU A 213 -7.61 20.60 21.94
C LEU A 213 -7.62 20.35 23.45
N GLU A 214 -7.86 21.39 24.24
CA GLU A 214 -8.12 21.30 25.68
C GLU A 214 -9.59 21.55 25.94
N ILE A 215 -10.29 20.54 26.48
CA ILE A 215 -11.74 20.61 26.73
C ILE A 215 -12.02 20.37 28.20
N PRO A 216 -12.56 21.34 28.94
CA PRO A 216 -13.03 21.13 30.29
C PRO A 216 -14.36 20.37 30.26
N ILE A 217 -14.49 19.32 31.07
CA ILE A 217 -15.70 18.52 31.20
C ILE A 217 -16.00 18.28 32.69
N THR A 218 -17.26 18.49 33.09
CA THR A 218 -17.69 18.26 34.47
C THR A 218 -18.41 16.93 34.56
N PRO A 219 -17.92 15.95 35.37
CA PRO A 219 -18.61 14.68 35.55
C PRO A 219 -20.01 14.86 36.18
N ALA A 220 -20.99 14.12 35.71
CA ALA A 220 -22.32 14.04 36.32
C ALA A 220 -22.47 12.74 37.12
N TYR A 221 -23.19 12.82 38.25
CA TYR A 221 -23.50 11.63 39.04
C TYR A 221 -24.67 10.87 38.44
N ASP A 222 -24.44 9.64 38.06
CA ASP A 222 -25.47 8.75 37.52
C ASP A 222 -26.18 8.01 38.65
N LEU A 223 -27.48 8.26 38.78
CA LEU A 223 -28.31 7.65 39.81
C LEU A 223 -28.56 6.15 39.56
N LEU A 224 -28.49 5.70 38.31
CA LEU A 224 -28.69 4.30 37.96
C LEU A 224 -27.47 3.44 38.28
N ASP A 225 -26.29 3.98 37.95
CA ASP A 225 -25.01 3.29 38.16
C ASP A 225 -24.36 3.62 39.50
N ASN A 226 -24.92 4.59 40.26
CA ASN A 226 -24.33 5.13 41.49
C ASN A 226 -22.84 5.53 41.33
N ALA A 227 -22.53 6.21 40.23
CA ALA A 227 -21.15 6.58 39.88
C ALA A 227 -21.10 7.91 39.10
N TYR A 228 -19.96 8.59 39.18
CA TYR A 228 -19.70 9.74 38.33
C TYR A 228 -19.34 9.29 36.89
N ARG A 229 -19.95 9.95 35.89
CA ARG A 229 -19.80 9.63 34.47
C ARG A 229 -19.53 10.90 33.64
N LEU A 230 -18.75 10.74 32.56
CA LEU A 230 -18.54 11.79 31.56
C LEU A 230 -19.61 11.77 30.43
N GLY A 231 -20.48 10.78 30.42
CA GLY A 231 -21.45 10.60 29.34
C GLY A 231 -20.80 10.17 28.02
N LEU A 232 -19.73 9.39 28.09
CA LEU A 232 -18.95 8.93 26.93
C LEU A 232 -18.82 7.41 26.95
N TYR A 233 -18.99 6.77 25.80
CA TYR A 233 -18.46 5.45 25.55
C TYR A 233 -17.01 5.58 25.06
N ILE A 234 -16.11 4.84 25.69
CA ILE A 234 -14.69 4.95 25.43
C ILE A 234 -14.03 3.60 25.23
N ARG A 235 -12.97 3.56 24.43
CA ARG A 235 -12.19 2.36 24.10
C ARG A 235 -10.70 2.67 24.06
N ASP A 236 -9.86 1.77 24.56
CA ASP A 236 -8.40 1.90 24.55
C ASP A 236 -7.70 0.82 23.70
N SER A 237 -8.43 -0.14 23.18
CA SER A 237 -7.83 -1.30 22.53
C SER A 237 -8.75 -1.89 21.44
N ALA A 238 -8.13 -2.55 20.49
CA ALA A 238 -8.81 -3.36 19.48
C ALA A 238 -8.09 -4.71 19.34
N ALA A 239 -8.85 -5.75 19.04
CA ALA A 239 -8.33 -7.07 18.73
C ALA A 239 -8.99 -7.61 17.47
N GLY A 240 -8.23 -8.34 16.68
CA GLY A 240 -8.73 -8.89 15.41
C GLY A 240 -7.86 -10.03 14.90
N VAL A 241 -8.23 -10.51 13.72
CA VAL A 241 -7.55 -11.58 13.00
C VAL A 241 -7.15 -11.06 11.62
N GLY A 242 -5.94 -11.41 11.19
CA GLY A 242 -5.46 -11.06 9.87
C GLY A 242 -4.42 -12.05 9.35
N THR A 243 -3.76 -11.70 8.28
CA THR A 243 -2.71 -12.54 7.69
C THR A 243 -1.39 -11.78 7.64
N LEU A 244 -0.30 -12.44 8.03
CA LEU A 244 1.07 -11.97 7.84
C LEU A 244 1.38 -11.91 6.36
N THR A 245 1.87 -10.77 5.87
CA THR A 245 2.20 -10.62 4.45
C THR A 245 3.63 -11.03 4.16
N PHE A 246 4.57 -10.45 4.88
CA PHE A 246 5.99 -10.72 4.70
C PHE A 246 6.78 -10.54 5.99
N TYR A 247 7.94 -11.17 6.01
CA TYR A 247 9.01 -10.90 6.96
C TYR A 247 10.30 -10.63 6.20
N ALA A 248 10.96 -9.51 6.49
CA ALA A 248 12.25 -9.11 5.94
C ALA A 248 13.35 -9.47 6.95
N PRO A 249 14.06 -10.60 6.77
CA PRO A 249 14.98 -11.13 7.79
C PRO A 249 16.17 -10.22 8.06
N ASP A 250 16.70 -9.54 7.04
CA ASP A 250 17.87 -8.67 7.20
C ASP A 250 17.58 -7.43 8.07
N GLN A 251 16.32 -6.97 8.10
CA GLN A 251 15.86 -5.82 8.88
C GLN A 251 15.12 -6.22 10.17
N GLY A 252 14.72 -7.50 10.28
CA GLY A 252 13.91 -7.99 11.39
C GLY A 252 12.49 -7.45 11.44
N VAL A 253 11.98 -6.85 10.32
CA VAL A 253 10.66 -6.22 10.25
C VAL A 253 9.67 -7.08 9.47
N TYR A 254 8.38 -6.90 9.80
CA TYR A 254 7.29 -7.56 9.10
C TYR A 254 6.24 -6.55 8.64
N GLY A 255 5.40 -6.98 7.69
CA GLY A 255 4.16 -6.31 7.30
C GLY A 255 3.00 -7.29 7.24
N ALA A 256 1.80 -6.82 7.60
CA ALA A 256 0.59 -7.63 7.62
C ALA A 256 -0.65 -6.81 7.26
N LEU A 257 -1.77 -7.48 6.96
CA LEU A 257 -3.12 -6.97 6.69
C LEU A 257 -3.29 -6.28 5.33
N GLY A 258 -2.35 -5.47 4.86
CA GLY A 258 -2.48 -4.72 3.60
C GLY A 258 -3.45 -3.53 3.65
N HIS A 259 -4.05 -3.22 4.80
CA HIS A 259 -4.92 -2.07 5.04
C HIS A 259 -4.84 -1.60 6.49
N ILE A 260 -5.29 -0.39 6.76
CA ILE A 260 -5.32 0.21 8.08
C ILE A 260 -6.34 -0.48 8.99
N ILE A 261 -6.06 -0.51 10.29
CA ILE A 261 -7.03 -0.88 11.32
C ILE A 261 -7.76 0.37 11.78
N THR A 262 -9.09 0.33 11.70
CA THR A 262 -9.99 1.38 12.19
C THR A 262 -10.83 0.86 13.35
N ASP A 263 -11.31 1.76 14.18
CA ASP A 263 -12.36 1.44 15.16
C ASP A 263 -13.67 1.10 14.42
N MET A 264 -14.40 0.09 14.89
CA MET A 264 -15.59 -0.41 14.19
C MET A 264 -16.77 0.56 14.24
N ASP A 265 -16.91 1.35 15.30
CA ASP A 265 -18.05 2.23 15.50
C ASP A 265 -17.82 3.59 14.83
N THR A 266 -16.61 4.15 14.95
CA THR A 266 -16.27 5.48 14.45
C THR A 266 -15.63 5.49 13.07
N GLN A 267 -15.15 4.33 12.58
CA GLN A 267 -14.35 4.17 11.36
C GLN A 267 -13.05 4.99 11.37
N THR A 268 -12.66 5.50 12.55
CA THR A 268 -11.45 6.31 12.73
C THR A 268 -10.23 5.39 12.80
N PRO A 269 -9.12 5.72 12.11
CA PRO A 269 -7.86 4.99 12.24
C PRO A 269 -7.35 4.95 13.67
N ILE A 270 -6.94 3.76 14.14
CA ILE A 270 -6.38 3.62 15.48
C ILE A 270 -4.93 4.08 15.49
N VAL A 271 -4.65 5.13 16.27
CA VAL A 271 -3.28 5.61 16.52
C VAL A 271 -2.60 4.63 17.47
N VAL A 272 -1.51 4.03 17.03
CA VAL A 272 -0.79 2.99 17.79
C VAL A 272 -0.10 3.59 19.02
N GLY A 273 -0.45 3.12 20.19
CA GLY A 273 0.31 3.34 21.42
C GLY A 273 1.23 2.16 21.72
N ASN A 274 0.68 0.97 21.65
CA ASN A 274 1.37 -0.31 21.81
C ASN A 274 0.57 -1.40 21.09
N GLY A 275 1.21 -2.47 20.66
CA GLY A 275 0.52 -3.58 20.05
C GLY A 275 1.40 -4.80 19.87
N GLU A 276 0.74 -5.93 19.71
CA GLU A 276 1.37 -7.24 19.56
C GLU A 276 0.65 -8.06 18.48
N ILE A 277 1.43 -8.83 17.73
CA ILE A 277 0.92 -9.94 16.96
C ILE A 277 1.21 -11.26 17.67
N VAL A 278 0.26 -12.18 17.59
CA VAL A 278 0.33 -13.49 18.23
C VAL A 278 -0.05 -14.61 17.27
N HIS A 279 0.38 -15.83 17.54
CA HIS A 279 -0.10 -16.99 16.80
C HIS A 279 -1.61 -17.14 16.95
N SER A 280 -2.25 -17.54 15.85
CA SER A 280 -3.69 -17.75 15.77
C SER A 280 -3.99 -19.07 15.07
N ASN A 281 -5.06 -19.73 15.48
CA ASN A 281 -5.52 -21.00 14.92
C ASN A 281 -6.89 -20.84 14.28
N VAL A 282 -7.01 -21.09 12.98
CA VAL A 282 -8.28 -21.01 12.25
C VAL A 282 -9.18 -22.17 12.64
N THR A 283 -10.29 -21.86 13.30
CA THR A 283 -11.26 -22.86 13.81
C THR A 283 -12.39 -23.13 12.83
N SER A 284 -12.86 -22.09 12.13
CA SER A 284 -13.93 -22.21 11.14
C SER A 284 -13.88 -21.09 10.11
N ILE A 285 -14.59 -21.27 9.01
CA ILE A 285 -14.77 -20.25 7.97
C ILE A 285 -16.27 -20.16 7.69
N SER A 286 -16.81 -18.94 7.81
CA SER A 286 -18.11 -18.58 7.23
C SER A 286 -17.86 -18.24 5.77
N LYS A 287 -18.55 -18.95 4.86
CA LYS A 287 -18.36 -18.72 3.42
C LYS A 287 -18.88 -17.36 2.99
N SER A 288 -18.15 -16.72 2.08
CA SER A 288 -18.65 -15.54 1.36
C SER A 288 -19.80 -15.92 0.44
N GLN A 289 -20.78 -15.05 0.37
CA GLN A 289 -21.87 -15.08 -0.60
C GLN A 289 -22.02 -13.68 -1.21
N ASN A 290 -22.72 -13.59 -2.35
CA ASN A 290 -22.99 -12.31 -2.98
C ASN A 290 -23.78 -11.40 -2.03
N GLY A 291 -23.26 -10.23 -1.71
CA GLY A 291 -23.82 -9.29 -0.74
C GLY A 291 -23.41 -9.54 0.73
N GLU A 292 -22.83 -10.70 1.05
CA GLU A 292 -22.41 -11.06 2.40
C GLU A 292 -20.95 -11.54 2.41
N PRO A 293 -19.99 -10.70 2.85
CA PRO A 293 -18.61 -11.13 3.00
C PRO A 293 -18.52 -12.22 4.09
N GLY A 294 -17.83 -13.31 3.77
CA GLY A 294 -17.55 -14.36 4.75
C GLY A 294 -16.43 -13.94 5.72
N GLU A 295 -16.19 -14.79 6.71
CA GLU A 295 -15.24 -14.54 7.77
C GLU A 295 -14.40 -15.79 8.10
N LYS A 296 -13.10 -15.58 8.26
CA LYS A 296 -12.17 -16.55 8.85
C LYS A 296 -12.18 -16.38 10.36
N ARG A 297 -12.79 -17.29 11.08
CA ARG A 297 -12.79 -17.30 12.55
C ARG A 297 -11.56 -18.01 13.06
N ALA A 298 -10.82 -17.33 13.90
CA ALA A 298 -9.63 -17.88 14.50
C ALA A 298 -9.57 -17.57 16.00
N GLN A 299 -8.90 -18.44 16.74
CA GLN A 299 -8.73 -18.30 18.18
C GLN A 299 -7.28 -18.03 18.52
N PHE A 300 -7.07 -17.10 19.45
CA PHE A 300 -5.82 -16.87 20.13
C PHE A 300 -6.10 -16.55 21.60
N SER A 301 -5.26 -17.03 22.51
CA SER A 301 -5.38 -16.76 23.93
C SER A 301 -4.87 -15.34 24.26
N ARG A 302 -5.43 -14.73 25.30
CA ARG A 302 -4.88 -13.51 25.88
C ARG A 302 -3.44 -13.70 26.38
N GLU A 303 -3.09 -14.92 26.80
CA GLU A 303 -1.78 -15.33 27.29
C GLU A 303 -0.86 -15.84 26.17
N SER A 304 -1.31 -15.84 24.89
CA SER A 304 -0.48 -16.25 23.76
C SER A 304 0.78 -15.39 23.71
N LYS A 305 1.94 -16.04 23.61
CA LYS A 305 3.25 -15.37 23.47
C LYS A 305 3.21 -14.47 22.23
N ALA A 306 3.61 -13.22 22.42
CA ALA A 306 3.79 -12.29 21.32
C ALA A 306 4.90 -12.79 20.37
N ILE A 307 4.64 -12.79 19.08
CA ILE A 307 5.59 -13.15 18.03
C ILE A 307 6.20 -11.90 17.36
N GLY A 308 5.66 -10.73 17.64
CA GLY A 308 6.16 -9.43 17.21
C GLY A 308 5.39 -8.28 17.86
N ASN A 309 5.97 -7.08 17.82
CA ASN A 309 5.30 -5.85 18.23
C ASN A 309 4.57 -5.21 17.04
N ILE A 310 3.71 -4.21 17.32
CA ILE A 310 3.11 -3.34 16.29
C ILE A 310 3.61 -1.92 16.55
N GLU A 311 4.37 -1.36 15.62
CA GLU A 311 4.93 -0.01 15.69
C GLU A 311 4.13 1.00 14.88
N LYS A 312 3.51 0.53 13.76
CA LYS A 312 2.76 1.38 12.84
C LYS A 312 1.46 0.72 12.41
N ASN A 313 0.44 1.56 12.23
CA ASN A 313 -0.83 1.24 11.59
C ASN A 313 -1.06 2.28 10.48
N THR A 314 -0.91 1.88 9.24
CA THR A 314 -0.95 2.77 8.08
C THR A 314 -1.97 2.28 7.05
N GLN A 315 -2.22 3.06 6.01
CA GLN A 315 -3.10 2.66 4.91
C GLN A 315 -2.70 1.34 4.21
N PHE A 316 -1.43 0.91 4.36
CA PHE A 316 -0.92 -0.33 3.75
C PHE A 316 -0.78 -1.48 4.74
N GLY A 317 -1.22 -1.32 5.98
CA GLY A 317 -1.22 -2.38 6.96
C GLY A 317 -0.60 -2.03 8.30
N ILE A 318 -0.28 -3.06 9.07
CA ILE A 318 0.47 -2.95 10.32
C ILE A 318 1.89 -3.43 10.10
N PHE A 319 2.82 -2.75 10.78
CA PHE A 319 4.26 -3.01 10.68
C PHE A 319 4.91 -2.97 12.05
N GLY A 320 5.97 -3.75 12.20
CA GLY A 320 6.74 -3.81 13.43
C GLY A 320 7.89 -4.81 13.31
N LYS A 321 8.46 -5.18 14.44
CA LYS A 321 9.55 -6.17 14.54
C LYS A 321 9.01 -7.53 14.91
N MET A 322 9.50 -8.58 14.25
CA MET A 322 9.27 -9.95 14.70
C MET A 322 10.34 -10.37 15.70
N TYR A 323 9.93 -11.11 16.73
CA TYR A 323 10.82 -11.69 17.73
C TYR A 323 11.42 -13.01 17.27
N GLU A 324 10.72 -13.73 16.40
CA GLU A 324 11.14 -15.00 15.82
C GLU A 324 10.76 -15.00 14.32
N ALA A 325 11.58 -15.61 13.47
CA ALA A 325 11.24 -15.75 12.07
C ALA A 325 9.97 -16.62 11.90
N PRO A 326 9.09 -16.29 10.94
CA PRO A 326 7.88 -17.07 10.73
C PRO A 326 8.25 -18.51 10.31
N SER A 327 7.63 -19.48 10.96
CA SER A 327 7.85 -20.90 10.72
C SER A 327 6.60 -21.53 10.11
N HIS A 328 6.67 -21.99 8.87
CA HIS A 328 5.65 -22.79 8.19
C HIS A 328 6.24 -23.54 7.00
N SER A 329 5.52 -24.52 6.46
CA SER A 329 6.01 -25.40 5.40
C SER A 329 6.44 -24.71 4.09
N LEU A 330 6.09 -23.45 3.91
CA LEU A 330 6.45 -22.63 2.74
C LEU A 330 7.51 -21.55 3.05
N SER A 331 7.94 -21.42 4.33
CA SER A 331 8.82 -20.35 4.81
C SER A 331 10.31 -20.55 4.49
N ASP A 332 10.71 -21.72 4.01
CA ASP A 332 12.12 -22.05 3.80
C ASP A 332 12.75 -21.33 2.60
N LYS A 333 11.96 -20.57 1.85
CA LYS A 333 12.43 -19.85 0.65
C LYS A 333 12.14 -18.36 0.76
N VAL A 334 13.20 -17.58 0.89
CA VAL A 334 13.12 -16.15 0.64
C VAL A 334 12.81 -15.91 -0.84
N LEU A 335 11.86 -15.03 -1.12
CA LEU A 335 11.50 -14.65 -2.48
C LEU A 335 11.88 -13.19 -2.72
N PRO A 336 12.36 -12.85 -3.93
CA PRO A 336 12.53 -11.46 -4.32
C PRO A 336 11.18 -10.74 -4.34
N VAL A 337 11.21 -9.45 -4.15
CA VAL A 337 10.02 -8.58 -4.32
C VAL A 337 9.98 -8.03 -5.75
N ALA A 338 8.83 -7.50 -6.16
CA ALA A 338 8.67 -6.83 -7.43
C ALA A 338 8.39 -5.33 -7.23
N PHE A 339 8.86 -4.50 -8.15
CA PHE A 339 8.34 -3.15 -8.30
C PHE A 339 6.91 -3.17 -8.85
N ALA A 340 6.14 -2.12 -8.59
CA ALA A 340 4.76 -2.02 -9.07
C ALA A 340 4.65 -2.15 -10.60
N GLU A 341 5.62 -1.61 -11.37
CA GLU A 341 5.67 -1.72 -12.84
C GLU A 341 6.05 -3.10 -13.38
N GLU A 342 6.57 -3.99 -12.54
CA GLU A 342 6.86 -5.38 -12.93
C GLU A 342 5.63 -6.30 -12.84
N VAL A 343 4.59 -5.87 -12.11
CA VAL A 343 3.35 -6.64 -11.93
C VAL A 343 2.57 -6.66 -13.25
N LYS A 344 2.09 -7.83 -13.62
CA LYS A 344 1.36 -8.04 -14.89
C LYS A 344 0.03 -8.73 -14.64
N GLU A 345 -0.92 -8.48 -15.53
CA GLU A 345 -2.14 -9.29 -15.62
C GLU A 345 -1.80 -10.74 -15.95
N GLY A 346 -2.55 -11.69 -15.39
CA GLY A 346 -2.36 -13.11 -15.59
C GLY A 346 -2.22 -13.92 -14.30
N PRO A 347 -1.74 -15.18 -14.39
CA PRO A 347 -1.67 -16.13 -13.28
C PRO A 347 -0.78 -15.63 -12.13
N ALA A 348 -1.25 -15.86 -10.90
CA ALA A 348 -0.52 -15.62 -9.66
C ALA A 348 -1.03 -16.56 -8.56
N GLN A 349 -0.45 -16.50 -7.39
CA GLN A 349 -0.84 -17.32 -6.23
C GLN A 349 -0.99 -16.44 -5.00
N ILE A 350 -1.91 -16.80 -4.10
CA ILE A 350 -1.96 -16.27 -2.73
C ILE A 350 -1.57 -17.37 -1.74
N TYR A 351 -0.96 -16.96 -0.63
CA TYR A 351 -0.66 -17.86 0.49
C TYR A 351 -1.57 -17.50 1.65
N THR A 352 -2.31 -18.47 2.15
CA THR A 352 -3.24 -18.26 3.26
C THR A 352 -3.53 -19.56 4.00
N VAL A 353 -4.14 -19.45 5.20
CA VAL A 353 -4.62 -20.58 5.99
C VAL A 353 -6.13 -20.67 5.84
N ILE A 354 -6.63 -21.86 5.55
CA ILE A 354 -8.08 -22.16 5.47
C ILE A 354 -8.56 -23.17 6.53
N GLY A 355 -7.66 -23.55 7.45
CA GLY A 355 -7.94 -24.42 8.58
C GLY A 355 -6.70 -24.69 9.41
N GLY A 356 -6.82 -24.66 10.73
CA GLY A 356 -5.68 -24.82 11.63
C GLY A 356 -4.64 -23.72 11.48
N GLN A 357 -3.37 -24.10 11.27
CA GLN A 357 -2.23 -23.19 11.10
C GLN A 357 -1.46 -23.43 9.80
N LYS A 358 -1.92 -24.37 8.96
CA LYS A 358 -1.21 -24.74 7.74
C LYS A 358 -1.38 -23.68 6.66
N VAL A 359 -0.28 -23.06 6.25
CA VAL A 359 -0.26 -22.15 5.10
C VAL A 359 -0.26 -22.98 3.81
N GLU A 360 -1.16 -22.64 2.90
CA GLU A 360 -1.29 -23.29 1.59
C GLU A 360 -1.27 -22.23 0.48
N LYS A 361 -0.89 -22.67 -0.73
CA LYS A 361 -0.90 -21.88 -1.96
C LYS A 361 -2.21 -22.10 -2.70
N PHE A 362 -2.82 -21.01 -3.16
CA PHE A 362 -4.03 -21.07 -3.96
C PHE A 362 -3.86 -20.21 -5.21
N ASP A 363 -4.30 -20.73 -6.34
CA ASP A 363 -4.19 -20.06 -7.62
C ASP A 363 -5.22 -18.94 -7.74
N ILE A 364 -4.75 -17.82 -8.26
CA ILE A 364 -5.53 -16.62 -8.55
C ILE A 364 -5.15 -16.08 -9.93
N GLU A 365 -5.91 -15.16 -10.42
CA GLU A 365 -5.58 -14.35 -11.59
C GLU A 365 -5.55 -12.87 -11.22
N VAL A 366 -4.50 -12.17 -11.61
CA VAL A 366 -4.45 -10.70 -11.61
C VAL A 366 -5.18 -10.25 -12.88
N ILE A 367 -6.40 -9.73 -12.72
CA ILE A 367 -7.27 -9.36 -13.86
C ILE A 367 -7.12 -7.90 -14.28
N HIS A 368 -6.54 -7.08 -13.42
CA HIS A 368 -6.22 -5.69 -13.74
C HIS A 368 -5.09 -5.18 -12.85
N VAL A 369 -4.18 -4.40 -13.44
CA VAL A 369 -3.07 -3.72 -12.74
C VAL A 369 -3.24 -2.22 -12.91
N ALA A 370 -3.44 -1.51 -11.80
CA ALA A 370 -3.57 -0.06 -11.81
C ALA A 370 -2.21 0.60 -12.00
N LYS A 371 -2.10 1.51 -12.97
CA LYS A 371 -0.91 2.35 -13.09
C LYS A 371 -0.92 3.38 -11.96
N GLN A 372 0.06 3.30 -11.08
CA GLN A 372 0.17 4.20 -9.91
C GLN A 372 1.46 5.01 -9.98
N GLU A 373 1.34 6.32 -9.97
CA GLU A 373 2.47 7.26 -9.85
C GLU A 373 2.80 7.53 -8.37
N TYR A 374 1.82 7.36 -7.49
CA TYR A 374 1.90 7.55 -6.04
C TYR A 374 1.35 6.34 -5.30
N PRO A 375 1.77 6.11 -4.04
CA PRO A 375 1.25 5.03 -3.21
C PRO A 375 -0.28 5.08 -3.07
N ALA A 376 -0.96 3.99 -3.45
CA ALA A 376 -2.40 3.84 -3.29
C ALA A 376 -2.78 2.38 -2.97
N THR A 377 -3.84 2.20 -2.19
CA THR A 377 -4.22 0.90 -1.62
C THR A 377 -4.82 -0.09 -2.63
N LYS A 378 -5.34 0.41 -3.76
CA LYS A 378 -5.96 -0.41 -4.83
C LYS A 378 -5.01 -0.51 -6.01
N GLY A 379 -3.94 -1.34 -5.88
CA GLY A 379 -2.90 -1.51 -6.90
C GLY A 379 -3.27 -2.52 -7.98
N MET A 380 -4.03 -3.54 -7.63
CA MET A 380 -4.44 -4.58 -8.56
C MET A 380 -5.82 -5.13 -8.20
N VAL A 381 -6.51 -5.68 -9.19
CA VAL A 381 -7.73 -6.47 -9.02
C VAL A 381 -7.36 -7.93 -9.24
N ILE A 382 -7.75 -8.77 -8.31
CA ILE A 382 -7.48 -10.21 -8.33
C ILE A 382 -8.77 -11.01 -8.34
N LYS A 383 -8.72 -12.20 -8.92
CA LYS A 383 -9.82 -13.19 -8.92
C LYS A 383 -9.31 -14.53 -8.44
N ILE A 384 -10.03 -15.15 -7.53
CA ILE A 384 -9.75 -16.52 -7.07
C ILE A 384 -10.14 -17.50 -8.18
N THR A 385 -9.21 -18.37 -8.57
CA THR A 385 -9.41 -19.41 -9.58
C THR A 385 -9.26 -20.82 -9.01
N ASP A 386 -8.67 -20.97 -7.83
CA ASP A 386 -8.48 -22.27 -7.16
C ASP A 386 -9.80 -22.82 -6.62
N ARG A 387 -10.21 -23.98 -7.13
CA ARG A 387 -11.46 -24.65 -6.72
C ARG A 387 -11.50 -25.00 -5.24
N ARG A 388 -10.38 -25.43 -4.66
CA ARG A 388 -10.29 -25.82 -3.24
C ARG A 388 -10.62 -24.64 -2.35
N LEU A 389 -10.11 -23.44 -2.73
CA LEU A 389 -10.37 -22.21 -1.99
C LEU A 389 -11.84 -21.80 -2.15
N LEU A 390 -12.37 -21.77 -3.38
CA LEU A 390 -13.76 -21.42 -3.67
C LEU A 390 -14.74 -22.35 -2.95
N GLU A 391 -14.51 -23.66 -2.97
CA GLU A 391 -15.35 -24.63 -2.27
C GLU A 391 -15.34 -24.43 -0.75
N LYS A 392 -14.20 -24.04 -0.18
CA LYS A 392 -14.05 -23.86 1.28
C LYS A 392 -14.57 -22.52 1.78
N THR A 393 -14.35 -21.44 1.01
CA THR A 393 -14.54 -20.06 1.45
C THR A 393 -15.60 -19.28 0.66
N GLY A 394 -16.00 -19.76 -0.52
CA GLY A 394 -16.88 -19.04 -1.45
C GLY A 394 -16.21 -17.88 -2.17
N GLY A 395 -14.96 -17.56 -1.82
CA GLY A 395 -14.19 -16.42 -2.35
C GLY A 395 -13.23 -15.86 -1.31
N ILE A 396 -12.92 -14.57 -1.40
CA ILE A 396 -12.13 -13.85 -0.41
C ILE A 396 -13.01 -13.61 0.82
N VAL A 397 -12.51 -13.96 2.01
CA VAL A 397 -13.20 -13.77 3.30
C VAL A 397 -12.42 -12.82 4.20
N GLN A 398 -13.10 -12.18 5.14
CA GLN A 398 -12.45 -11.39 6.19
C GLN A 398 -11.42 -12.25 6.94
N GLY A 399 -10.25 -11.67 7.23
CA GLY A 399 -9.08 -12.37 7.77
C GLY A 399 -8.11 -12.90 6.70
N MET A 400 -8.46 -12.89 5.40
CA MET A 400 -7.50 -13.09 4.31
C MET A 400 -6.71 -11.83 3.95
N SER A 401 -7.14 -10.67 4.42
CA SER A 401 -6.39 -9.41 4.26
C SER A 401 -4.95 -9.57 4.75
N GLY A 402 -3.99 -9.19 3.91
CA GLY A 402 -2.57 -9.44 4.14
C GLY A 402 -2.03 -10.73 3.51
N SER A 403 -2.86 -11.62 2.96
CA SER A 403 -2.36 -12.81 2.23
C SER A 403 -1.41 -12.36 1.13
N PRO A 404 -0.11 -12.79 1.14
CA PRO A 404 0.85 -12.38 0.13
C PRO A 404 0.45 -12.90 -1.25
N ILE A 405 0.63 -12.05 -2.26
CA ILE A 405 0.42 -12.39 -3.66
C ILE A 405 1.77 -12.62 -4.30
N VAL A 406 1.93 -13.78 -4.93
CA VAL A 406 3.19 -14.20 -5.57
C VAL A 406 2.93 -14.43 -7.06
N GLN A 407 3.73 -13.79 -7.92
CA GLN A 407 3.70 -13.93 -9.36
C GLN A 407 5.12 -14.17 -9.89
N ASN A 408 5.31 -15.17 -10.73
CA ASN A 408 6.62 -15.52 -11.34
C ASN A 408 7.76 -15.64 -10.31
N GLY A 409 7.46 -16.18 -9.11
CA GLY A 409 8.43 -16.36 -8.04
C GLY A 409 8.82 -15.09 -7.28
N LYS A 410 8.14 -13.97 -7.50
CA LYS A 410 8.31 -12.70 -6.77
C LYS A 410 7.08 -12.39 -5.91
N VAL A 411 7.28 -11.81 -4.73
CA VAL A 411 6.18 -11.22 -3.95
C VAL A 411 5.81 -9.90 -4.59
N ILE A 412 4.57 -9.78 -5.09
CA ILE A 412 4.09 -8.60 -5.81
C ILE A 412 3.18 -7.71 -4.97
N GLY A 413 2.57 -8.26 -3.91
CA GLY A 413 1.62 -7.51 -3.10
C GLY A 413 0.91 -8.35 -2.05
N ALA A 414 -0.18 -7.82 -1.54
CA ALA A 414 -1.06 -8.47 -0.58
C ALA A 414 -2.54 -8.25 -0.92
N VAL A 415 -3.36 -9.23 -0.60
CA VAL A 415 -4.83 -9.12 -0.65
C VAL A 415 -5.27 -8.08 0.38
N THR A 416 -6.18 -7.17 0.01
CA THR A 416 -6.66 -6.12 0.92
C THR A 416 -8.17 -6.19 1.17
N HIS A 417 -8.99 -6.06 0.14
CA HIS A 417 -10.44 -5.96 0.28
C HIS A 417 -11.15 -6.90 -0.70
N VAL A 418 -12.25 -7.47 -0.26
CA VAL A 418 -13.16 -8.27 -1.10
C VAL A 418 -14.20 -7.38 -1.78
N PHE A 419 -14.66 -7.76 -2.96
CA PHE A 419 -15.84 -7.16 -3.57
C PHE A 419 -17.10 -7.75 -2.96
N VAL A 420 -17.93 -6.91 -2.37
CA VAL A 420 -19.16 -7.36 -1.69
C VAL A 420 -20.11 -8.09 -2.65
N ASN A 421 -20.22 -7.61 -3.89
CA ASN A 421 -21.11 -8.17 -4.91
C ASN A 421 -20.49 -9.29 -5.77
N ASP A 422 -19.19 -9.56 -5.62
CA ASP A 422 -18.48 -10.69 -6.24
C ASP A 422 -17.31 -11.10 -5.35
N PRO A 423 -17.57 -11.90 -4.31
CA PRO A 423 -16.53 -12.29 -3.36
C PRO A 423 -15.42 -13.16 -3.97
N THR A 424 -15.58 -13.66 -5.21
CA THR A 424 -14.48 -14.33 -5.92
C THR A 424 -13.39 -13.36 -6.34
N SER A 425 -13.66 -12.05 -6.33
CA SER A 425 -12.76 -10.98 -6.74
C SER A 425 -12.51 -9.99 -5.60
N GLY A 426 -11.40 -9.26 -5.69
CA GLY A 426 -11.04 -8.24 -4.70
C GLY A 426 -9.84 -7.41 -5.12
N TYR A 427 -9.43 -6.52 -4.23
CA TYR A 427 -8.25 -5.68 -4.43
C TYR A 427 -7.01 -6.26 -3.77
N GLY A 428 -5.84 -5.95 -4.35
CA GLY A 428 -4.53 -6.09 -3.73
C GLY A 428 -3.76 -4.76 -3.78
N CYS A 429 -2.91 -4.53 -2.77
CA CYS A 429 -1.91 -3.46 -2.80
C CYS A 429 -0.56 -4.00 -3.28
N PHE A 430 0.29 -3.13 -3.84
CA PHE A 430 1.65 -3.52 -4.21
C PHE A 430 2.54 -3.69 -2.97
N ILE A 431 3.43 -4.68 -3.02
CA ILE A 431 4.39 -4.94 -1.95
C ILE A 431 5.33 -3.75 -1.71
N GLU A 432 5.64 -2.99 -2.75
CA GLU A 432 6.51 -1.81 -2.69
C GLU A 432 6.02 -0.79 -1.67
N TRP A 433 4.72 -0.52 -1.63
CA TRP A 433 4.15 0.43 -0.69
C TRP A 433 4.16 -0.07 0.75
N MET A 434 3.93 -1.36 0.95
CA MET A 434 4.05 -1.98 2.26
C MET A 434 5.49 -1.94 2.78
N LEU A 435 6.48 -2.22 1.93
CA LEU A 435 7.90 -2.16 2.28
C LEU A 435 8.33 -0.73 2.64
N GLN A 436 7.85 0.27 1.89
CA GLN A 436 8.11 1.67 2.19
C GLN A 436 7.61 2.07 3.59
N ASP A 437 6.39 1.66 3.96
CA ASP A 437 5.80 1.92 5.28
C ASP A 437 6.50 1.12 6.39
N ALA A 438 7.02 -0.07 6.07
CA ALA A 438 7.90 -0.84 6.95
C ALA A 438 9.27 -0.18 7.18
N GLY A 439 9.59 0.90 6.47
CA GLY A 439 10.88 1.59 6.55
C GLY A 439 11.96 1.01 5.63
N ILE A 440 11.59 0.13 4.71
CA ILE A 440 12.49 -0.46 3.71
C ILE A 440 12.38 0.34 2.43
N MET A 441 13.41 1.14 2.13
CA MET A 441 13.41 2.02 0.96
C MET A 441 13.80 1.25 -0.32
N LEU A 442 12.89 1.24 -1.30
CA LEU A 442 13.12 0.78 -2.67
C LEU A 442 13.40 1.94 -3.65
N ARG A 443 13.63 3.15 -3.13
CA ARG A 443 14.02 4.34 -3.91
C ARG A 443 15.32 4.88 -3.34
N SER A 444 16.25 5.27 -4.22
CA SER A 444 17.45 6.00 -3.79
C SER A 444 17.03 7.40 -3.31
N THR A 445 17.63 7.88 -2.23
CA THR A 445 17.28 9.11 -1.49
C THR A 445 17.47 10.43 -2.27
N GLY A 446 17.57 10.40 -3.59
CA GLY A 446 17.84 11.59 -4.42
C GLY A 446 16.70 12.60 -4.58
N ASN A 447 15.46 12.31 -4.12
CA ASN A 447 14.30 13.21 -4.36
C ASN A 447 13.33 13.29 -3.16
N GLN A 448 13.84 13.46 -1.93
CA GLN A 448 12.96 13.68 -0.77
C GLN A 448 12.46 15.12 -0.58
N GLU A 449 12.87 16.07 -1.40
CA GLU A 449 12.39 17.47 -1.27
C GLU A 449 10.94 17.68 -1.73
N GLY A 450 10.38 16.80 -2.56
CA GLY A 450 8.99 16.92 -3.05
C GLY A 450 7.89 16.44 -2.08
N THR A 451 8.22 15.55 -1.14
CA THR A 451 7.18 14.89 -0.30
C THR A 451 6.87 15.63 1.00
N LYS A 452 7.69 16.59 1.40
CA LYS A 452 7.41 17.43 2.58
C LYS A 452 6.34 18.50 2.33
N ALA A 453 6.11 18.89 1.08
CA ALA A 453 5.13 19.92 0.72
C ALA A 453 3.67 19.41 0.67
N MET A 454 3.44 18.10 0.59
CA MET A 454 2.10 17.52 0.50
C MET A 454 1.51 17.07 1.85
N LYS A 455 2.23 17.21 2.97
CA LYS A 455 1.72 16.96 4.33
C LYS A 455 1.13 18.22 5.00
N ALA A 456 1.04 19.33 4.29
CA ALA A 456 0.57 20.62 4.80
C ALA A 456 -0.57 21.23 3.96
N SER A 457 -1.45 20.40 3.39
CA SER A 457 -2.69 20.91 2.78
C SER A 457 -3.87 19.98 3.08
#